data_433f776749c472d25b6775c76d121ab8
#
_entry.id   433f776749c472d25b6775c76d121ab8
#
_cell.length_a   1.000
_cell.length_b   1.000
_cell.length_c   1.000
_cell.angle_alpha   90.00
_cell.angle_beta   90.00
_cell.angle_gamma   90.00
#
_symmetry.space_group_name_H-M   'P 1'
#
loop_
_entity.id
_entity.type
_entity.pdbx_description
1 polymer ?
#
loop_
_entity_poly.entity_id
_entity_poly.type
_entity_poly.pdbx_seq_one_letter_code
_entity_poly.pdbx_strand_id
1 'polypeptide(L)'
;MGVPLHSPLHHHDADQAPFPPIPEALQELRNQIDEIDHQFIALLARRNALVASVADVKRTSGVPIRDTGRESALLQDRRGLAGESGIRPEVIESLFRVILWASRDRQASLRAAVPVRIEPRTIAIIGGHGGMGRCLDRLFTMLGHRVLVADLDTERTGPEIAREADVVIIAVSIESTLEVIREIGPACRPDSLLIDITSIKQEPVEAMLEASACSVIGTHPLFGPSLHSLQGQRIVLTPGRLVGDTDWLAWLGDMLAACGLTLLESTPADHDRAMAIVQVLTHYSTEVLGRTMQKLDVSVQETLRFTSPIYHMELLMTARHFAQSADLYASIEMSNPNRDRVMQEFRNAAEELHDAISTGDRESFRSLFAEVESFFGEFSQTALEQSSFLIDRLVERN
;
A
#
# COMPACT_ATOMS: atom_id res chain seq x y z
N MET A 1 18.19 19.32 -40.04
CA MET A 1 17.23 20.33 -40.46
C MET A 1 15.89 19.95 -39.83
N GLY A 2 15.56 20.59 -38.69
CA GLY A 2 14.34 20.31 -37.96
C GLY A 2 13.15 21.03 -38.61
N VAL A 3 12.08 20.28 -38.82
CA VAL A 3 10.80 20.85 -39.25
C VAL A 3 10.07 21.30 -37.99
N PRO A 4 9.62 22.55 -37.83
CA PRO A 4 8.86 22.99 -36.69
C PRO A 4 7.42 22.46 -36.77
N LEU A 5 7.01 21.65 -35.77
CA LEU A 5 5.64 21.19 -35.56
C LEU A 5 4.82 22.28 -34.83
N HIS A 6 4.57 23.42 -35.50
CA HIS A 6 3.60 24.40 -35.01
C HIS A 6 2.62 24.74 -36.11
N SER A 7 1.47 24.09 -36.11
CA SER A 7 0.24 24.62 -36.68
C SER A 7 -0.81 24.70 -35.58
N PRO A 8 -1.40 25.87 -35.31
CA PRO A 8 -2.47 25.96 -34.29
C PRO A 8 -3.72 25.27 -34.85
N LEU A 9 -4.08 24.15 -34.19
CA LEU A 9 -5.37 23.51 -34.41
C LEU A 9 -6.46 24.45 -33.89
N HIS A 10 -7.32 24.89 -34.78
CA HIS A 10 -8.48 25.70 -34.48
C HIS A 10 -9.35 25.00 -33.42
N HIS A 11 -9.55 25.66 -32.27
CA HIS A 11 -10.61 25.33 -31.33
C HIS A 11 -11.95 25.45 -32.05
N HIS A 12 -12.59 24.34 -32.36
CA HIS A 12 -14.01 24.31 -32.54
C HIS A 12 -14.62 24.33 -31.13
N ASP A 13 -14.96 25.52 -30.64
CA ASP A 13 -16.02 25.68 -29.66
C ASP A 13 -17.31 25.16 -30.36
N ALA A 14 -17.60 23.87 -30.15
CA ALA A 14 -18.88 23.33 -30.46
C ALA A 14 -19.86 23.98 -29.47
N ASP A 15 -20.60 24.98 -29.94
CA ASP A 15 -21.84 25.46 -29.36
C ASP A 15 -22.66 24.21 -29.02
N GLN A 16 -22.67 23.79 -27.76
CA GLN A 16 -23.51 22.68 -27.29
C GLN A 16 -24.95 23.17 -27.37
N ALA A 17 -25.66 22.81 -28.44
CA ALA A 17 -27.09 22.99 -28.51
C ALA A 17 -27.69 22.41 -27.22
N PRO A 18 -28.66 23.10 -26.58
CA PRO A 18 -29.27 22.64 -25.35
C PRO A 18 -29.85 21.23 -25.59
N PHE A 19 -29.51 20.30 -24.71
CA PHE A 19 -30.05 18.94 -24.78
C PHE A 19 -31.58 19.00 -24.92
N PRO A 20 -32.18 18.18 -25.78
CA PRO A 20 -33.64 18.16 -25.93
C PRO A 20 -34.28 17.87 -24.57
N PRO A 21 -35.46 18.41 -24.27
CA PRO A 21 -36.16 18.16 -23.02
C PRO A 21 -36.34 16.64 -22.81
N ILE A 22 -36.05 16.18 -21.59
CA ILE A 22 -36.12 14.77 -21.23
C ILE A 22 -37.59 14.32 -21.39
N PRO A 23 -37.88 13.27 -22.19
CA PRO A 23 -39.20 12.75 -22.33
C PRO A 23 -39.77 12.30 -20.96
N GLU A 24 -41.06 12.55 -20.71
CA GLU A 24 -41.74 12.19 -19.46
C GLU A 24 -41.60 10.70 -19.13
N ALA A 25 -41.71 9.83 -20.11
CA ALA A 25 -41.51 8.38 -19.97
C ALA A 25 -40.07 8.03 -19.50
N LEU A 26 -39.06 8.79 -19.92
CA LEU A 26 -37.68 8.60 -19.47
C LEU A 26 -37.53 9.07 -18.01
N GLN A 27 -38.17 10.16 -17.64
CA GLN A 27 -38.16 10.64 -16.26
C GLN A 27 -38.85 9.64 -15.31
N GLU A 28 -39.95 9.05 -15.72
CA GLU A 28 -40.63 8.02 -14.94
C GLU A 28 -39.76 6.78 -14.72
N LEU A 29 -39.06 6.29 -15.76
CA LEU A 29 -38.10 5.18 -15.62
C LEU A 29 -36.93 5.51 -14.71
N ARG A 30 -36.40 6.74 -14.75
CA ARG A 30 -35.35 7.21 -13.83
C ARG A 30 -35.84 7.19 -12.38
N ASN A 31 -37.03 7.68 -12.11
CA ASN A 31 -37.64 7.66 -10.77
C ASN A 31 -37.77 6.23 -10.23
N GLN A 32 -38.16 5.26 -11.08
CA GLN A 32 -38.23 3.85 -10.70
C GLN A 32 -36.85 3.26 -10.40
N ILE A 33 -35.81 3.63 -11.16
CA ILE A 33 -34.41 3.25 -10.88
C ILE A 33 -33.95 3.85 -9.54
N ASP A 34 -34.21 5.12 -9.29
CA ASP A 34 -33.85 5.80 -8.05
C ASP A 34 -34.46 5.12 -6.82
N GLU A 35 -35.76 4.67 -6.95
CA GLU A 35 -36.39 3.91 -5.86
C GLU A 35 -35.70 2.56 -5.59
N ILE A 36 -35.32 1.85 -6.64
CA ILE A 36 -34.56 0.59 -6.50
C ILE A 36 -33.19 0.86 -5.84
N ASP A 37 -32.49 1.92 -6.23
CA ASP A 37 -31.23 2.31 -5.65
C ASP A 37 -31.34 2.64 -4.16
N HIS A 38 -32.42 3.35 -3.76
CA HIS A 38 -32.71 3.60 -2.35
C HIS A 38 -32.92 2.30 -1.55
N GLN A 39 -33.66 1.33 -2.13
CA GLN A 39 -33.86 0.02 -1.52
C GLN A 39 -32.54 -0.74 -1.40
N PHE A 40 -31.69 -0.69 -2.41
CA PHE A 40 -30.36 -1.30 -2.38
C PHE A 40 -29.49 -0.71 -1.28
N ILE A 41 -29.46 0.61 -1.13
CA ILE A 41 -28.74 1.30 -0.04
C ILE A 41 -29.27 0.87 1.34
N ALA A 42 -30.60 0.76 1.49
CA ALA A 42 -31.21 0.30 2.73
C ALA A 42 -30.83 -1.17 3.08
N LEU A 43 -30.74 -2.04 2.08
CA LEU A 43 -30.26 -3.41 2.26
C LEU A 43 -28.80 -3.47 2.66
N LEU A 44 -27.94 -2.63 2.06
CA LEU A 44 -26.53 -2.50 2.45
C LEU A 44 -26.40 -2.00 3.90
N ALA A 45 -27.20 -1.03 4.32
CA ALA A 45 -27.22 -0.54 5.69
C ALA A 45 -27.60 -1.65 6.69
N ARG A 46 -28.65 -2.44 6.39
CA ARG A 46 -29.03 -3.61 7.21
C ARG A 46 -27.92 -4.65 7.27
N ARG A 47 -27.28 -4.94 6.14
CA ARG A 47 -26.13 -5.85 6.10
C ARG A 47 -24.97 -5.32 6.96
N ASN A 48 -24.70 -4.03 6.90
CA ASN A 48 -23.62 -3.40 7.68
C ASN A 48 -23.91 -3.43 9.21
N ALA A 49 -25.19 -3.35 9.61
CA ALA A 49 -25.57 -3.54 11.01
C ALA A 49 -25.27 -4.97 11.49
N LEU A 50 -25.53 -5.99 10.67
CA LEU A 50 -25.19 -7.38 10.98
C LEU A 50 -23.68 -7.60 11.07
N VAL A 51 -22.88 -6.85 10.29
CA VAL A 51 -21.40 -6.90 10.37
C VAL A 51 -20.92 -6.48 11.76
N ALA A 52 -21.59 -5.54 12.43
CA ALA A 52 -21.25 -5.16 13.79
C ALA A 52 -21.47 -6.34 14.76
N SER A 53 -22.57 -7.07 14.65
CA SER A 53 -22.83 -8.27 15.46
C SER A 53 -21.81 -9.39 15.18
N VAL A 54 -21.42 -9.56 13.90
CA VAL A 54 -20.36 -10.50 13.52
C VAL A 54 -19.03 -10.10 14.15
N ALA A 55 -18.71 -8.80 14.20
CA ALA A 55 -17.51 -8.28 14.86
C ALA A 55 -17.46 -8.65 16.35
N ASP A 56 -18.57 -8.51 17.07
CA ASP A 56 -18.67 -8.85 18.49
C ASP A 56 -18.47 -10.36 18.73
N VAL A 57 -19.09 -11.21 17.91
CA VAL A 57 -18.92 -12.67 18.00
C VAL A 57 -17.48 -13.08 17.73
N LYS A 58 -16.86 -12.52 16.68
CA LYS A 58 -15.45 -12.82 16.37
C LYS A 58 -14.51 -12.39 17.49
N ARG A 59 -14.73 -11.21 18.05
CA ARG A 59 -13.95 -10.70 19.19
C ARG A 59 -13.99 -11.62 20.41
N THR A 60 -15.15 -12.17 20.73
CA THR A 60 -15.33 -13.07 21.88
C THR A 60 -14.82 -14.49 21.61
N SER A 61 -14.77 -14.91 20.35
CA SER A 61 -14.40 -16.27 19.93
C SER A 61 -12.98 -16.38 19.39
N GLY A 62 -12.22 -15.27 19.27
CA GLY A 62 -10.86 -15.26 18.71
C GLY A 62 -10.78 -15.63 17.22
N VAL A 63 -11.88 -15.52 16.47
CA VAL A 63 -11.92 -15.86 15.05
C VAL A 63 -11.38 -14.69 14.20
N PRO A 64 -10.47 -14.92 13.24
CA PRO A 64 -9.92 -13.87 12.37
C PRO A 64 -11.00 -13.08 11.62
N ILE A 65 -10.74 -11.80 11.36
CA ILE A 65 -11.63 -10.95 10.55
C ILE A 65 -11.80 -11.53 9.14
N ARG A 66 -10.68 -11.92 8.51
CA ARG A 66 -10.70 -12.47 7.16
C ARG A 66 -10.86 -14.00 7.21
N ASP A 67 -11.86 -14.47 6.50
CA ASP A 67 -12.10 -15.88 6.21
C ASP A 67 -12.09 -16.06 4.70
N THR A 68 -10.94 -16.44 4.16
CA THR A 68 -10.71 -16.57 2.72
C THR A 68 -11.59 -17.65 2.08
N GLY A 69 -11.83 -18.75 2.80
CA GLY A 69 -12.70 -19.83 2.33
C GLY A 69 -14.15 -19.36 2.19
N ARG A 70 -14.66 -18.67 3.21
CA ARG A 70 -16.02 -18.10 3.20
C ARG A 70 -16.17 -17.03 2.12
N GLU A 71 -15.18 -16.14 1.95
CA GLU A 71 -15.22 -15.11 0.92
C GLU A 71 -15.24 -15.70 -0.48
N SER A 72 -14.41 -16.69 -0.76
CA SER A 72 -14.36 -17.37 -2.06
C SER A 72 -15.69 -18.08 -2.37
N ALA A 73 -16.24 -18.82 -1.42
CA ALA A 73 -17.52 -19.49 -1.58
C ALA A 73 -18.67 -18.48 -1.83
N LEU A 74 -18.64 -17.33 -1.12
CA LEU A 74 -19.63 -16.27 -1.32
C LEU A 74 -19.54 -15.66 -2.72
N LEU A 75 -18.33 -15.34 -3.18
CA LEU A 75 -18.15 -14.76 -4.52
C LEU A 75 -18.59 -15.72 -5.62
N GLN A 76 -18.27 -17.01 -5.51
CA GLN A 76 -18.69 -18.03 -6.46
C GLN A 76 -20.24 -18.15 -6.52
N ASP A 77 -20.90 -18.20 -5.36
CA ASP A 77 -22.36 -18.25 -5.27
C ASP A 77 -23.01 -17.01 -5.91
N ARG A 78 -22.48 -15.80 -5.65
CA ARG A 78 -23.03 -14.56 -6.20
C ARG A 78 -22.81 -14.44 -7.72
N ARG A 79 -21.70 -14.98 -8.25
CA ARG A 79 -21.51 -15.10 -9.71
C ARG A 79 -22.57 -15.98 -10.35
N GLY A 80 -22.92 -17.11 -9.72
CA GLY A 80 -23.98 -17.99 -10.19
C GLY A 80 -25.34 -17.28 -10.26
N LEU A 81 -25.75 -16.64 -9.17
CA LEU A 81 -27.00 -15.87 -9.10
C LEU A 81 -27.07 -14.72 -10.11
N ALA A 82 -25.94 -14.08 -10.41
CA ALA A 82 -25.85 -13.02 -11.41
C ALA A 82 -26.22 -13.53 -12.81
N GLY A 83 -25.68 -14.69 -13.21
CA GLY A 83 -25.98 -15.32 -14.49
C GLY A 83 -27.47 -15.65 -14.65
N GLU A 84 -28.09 -16.16 -13.59
CA GLU A 84 -29.53 -16.43 -13.55
C GLU A 84 -30.40 -15.16 -13.68
N SER A 85 -29.87 -14.04 -13.20
CA SER A 85 -30.56 -12.73 -13.23
C SER A 85 -30.26 -11.91 -14.48
N GLY A 86 -29.51 -12.42 -15.45
CA GLY A 86 -29.13 -11.70 -16.67
C GLY A 86 -28.09 -10.59 -16.44
N ILE A 87 -27.41 -10.59 -15.31
CA ILE A 87 -26.35 -9.64 -14.97
C ILE A 87 -24.99 -10.31 -15.25
N ARG A 88 -24.05 -9.57 -15.82
CA ARG A 88 -22.70 -10.10 -16.02
C ARG A 88 -22.06 -10.52 -14.67
N PRO A 89 -21.60 -11.76 -14.52
CA PRO A 89 -21.05 -12.27 -13.26
C PRO A 89 -19.88 -11.44 -12.71
N GLU A 90 -19.07 -10.85 -13.61
CA GLU A 90 -17.90 -10.02 -13.25
C GLU A 90 -18.33 -8.72 -12.54
N VAL A 91 -19.47 -8.14 -12.94
CA VAL A 91 -20.03 -6.93 -12.32
C VAL A 91 -20.43 -7.22 -10.87
N ILE A 92 -21.13 -8.33 -10.65
CA ILE A 92 -21.56 -8.74 -9.31
C ILE A 92 -20.36 -9.13 -8.44
N GLU A 93 -19.38 -9.83 -9.00
CA GLU A 93 -18.16 -10.14 -8.27
C GLU A 93 -17.44 -8.86 -7.80
N SER A 94 -17.28 -7.89 -8.69
CA SER A 94 -16.66 -6.61 -8.40
C SER A 94 -17.37 -5.87 -7.27
N LEU A 95 -18.70 -5.80 -7.35
CA LEU A 95 -19.53 -5.19 -6.32
C LEU A 95 -19.36 -5.89 -4.97
N PHE A 96 -19.42 -7.22 -4.94
CA PHE A 96 -19.28 -7.97 -3.69
C PHE A 96 -17.86 -7.93 -3.13
N ARG A 97 -16.81 -7.80 -3.93
CA ARG A 97 -15.45 -7.56 -3.44
C ARG A 97 -15.36 -6.24 -2.68
N VAL A 98 -15.98 -5.16 -3.17
CA VAL A 98 -16.06 -3.87 -2.46
C VAL A 98 -16.88 -4.00 -1.16
N ILE A 99 -18.02 -4.66 -1.21
CA ILE A 99 -18.87 -4.91 -0.03
C ILE A 99 -18.14 -5.74 1.04
N LEU A 100 -17.37 -6.77 0.64
CA LEU A 100 -16.57 -7.58 1.55
C LEU A 100 -15.41 -6.77 2.16
N TRP A 101 -14.73 -5.97 1.35
CA TRP A 101 -13.71 -5.07 1.85
C TRP A 101 -14.26 -4.09 2.90
N ALA A 102 -15.36 -3.40 2.60
CA ALA A 102 -16.03 -2.49 3.53
C ALA A 102 -16.49 -3.21 4.82
N SER A 103 -16.90 -4.48 4.72
CA SER A 103 -17.27 -5.28 5.88
C SER A 103 -16.07 -5.62 6.77
N ARG A 104 -14.92 -5.93 6.17
CA ARG A 104 -13.67 -6.16 6.92
C ARG A 104 -13.20 -4.88 7.59
N ASP A 105 -13.21 -3.78 6.87
CA ASP A 105 -12.84 -2.46 7.39
C ASP A 105 -13.72 -2.08 8.59
N ARG A 106 -15.04 -2.29 8.50
CA ARG A 106 -15.96 -2.09 9.62
C ARG A 106 -15.66 -2.99 10.80
N GLN A 107 -15.38 -4.29 10.57
CA GLN A 107 -15.01 -5.22 11.63
C GLN A 107 -13.70 -4.80 12.32
N ALA A 108 -12.70 -4.33 11.55
CA ALA A 108 -11.46 -3.83 12.09
C ALA A 108 -11.66 -2.58 12.96
N SER A 109 -12.45 -1.62 12.46
CA SER A 109 -12.80 -0.41 13.23
C SER A 109 -13.54 -0.72 14.54
N LEU A 110 -14.26 -1.84 14.60
CA LEU A 110 -14.92 -2.36 15.81
C LEU A 110 -14.03 -3.30 16.63
N ARG A 111 -12.75 -3.43 16.30
CA ARG A 111 -11.77 -4.30 16.99
C ARG A 111 -12.21 -5.77 17.07
N ALA A 112 -12.82 -6.29 16.02
CA ALA A 112 -13.40 -7.65 16.01
C ALA A 112 -12.38 -8.76 16.30
N ALA A 113 -11.12 -8.58 15.92
CA ALA A 113 -10.06 -9.56 16.09
C ALA A 113 -9.08 -9.19 17.23
N VAL A 114 -9.24 -8.03 17.86
CA VAL A 114 -8.40 -7.63 18.99
C VAL A 114 -8.83 -8.46 20.22
N PRO A 115 -7.93 -9.22 20.86
CA PRO A 115 -8.26 -9.99 22.04
C PRO A 115 -8.88 -9.11 23.13
N VAL A 116 -9.89 -9.62 23.82
CA VAL A 116 -10.60 -8.90 24.91
C VAL A 116 -9.65 -8.53 26.07
N ARG A 117 -8.51 -9.20 26.17
CA ARG A 117 -7.46 -8.96 27.17
C ARG A 117 -6.11 -8.74 26.47
N ILE A 118 -5.94 -7.59 25.86
CA ILE A 118 -4.58 -7.11 25.58
C ILE A 118 -4.06 -6.58 26.90
N GLU A 119 -2.97 -7.16 27.38
CA GLU A 119 -2.27 -6.63 28.54
C GLU A 119 -1.72 -5.23 28.16
N PRO A 120 -2.15 -4.15 28.85
CA PRO A 120 -1.68 -2.82 28.53
C PRO A 120 -0.16 -2.73 28.69
N ARG A 121 0.51 -2.17 27.69
CA ARG A 121 1.95 -1.89 27.70
C ARG A 121 2.19 -0.40 27.59
N THR A 122 3.34 0.07 28.08
CA THR A 122 3.81 1.42 27.82
C THR A 122 4.66 1.41 26.56
N ILE A 123 4.26 2.20 25.56
CA ILE A 123 4.91 2.28 24.25
C ILE A 123 5.48 3.68 24.07
N ALA A 124 6.78 3.77 23.87
CA ALA A 124 7.47 5.02 23.53
C ALA A 124 7.62 5.12 21.99
N ILE A 125 7.19 6.21 21.40
CA ILE A 125 7.35 6.51 19.98
C ILE A 125 8.29 7.70 19.83
N ILE A 126 9.47 7.46 19.27
CA ILE A 126 10.47 8.47 18.96
C ILE A 126 10.24 8.94 17.52
N GLY A 127 9.99 10.24 17.32
CA GLY A 127 9.50 10.79 16.04
C GLY A 127 7.98 10.70 15.91
N GLY A 128 7.27 10.78 17.05
CA GLY A 128 5.82 10.58 17.11
C GLY A 128 4.98 11.66 16.41
N HIS A 129 5.53 12.85 16.14
CA HIS A 129 4.87 13.92 15.38
C HIS A 129 5.00 13.76 13.87
N GLY A 130 5.81 12.80 13.38
CA GLY A 130 5.86 12.39 11.99
C GLY A 130 4.57 11.72 11.51
N GLY A 131 4.42 11.52 10.20
CA GLY A 131 3.23 10.89 9.62
C GLY A 131 2.97 9.49 10.16
N MET A 132 3.99 8.60 10.12
CA MET A 132 3.90 7.24 10.64
C MET A 132 3.84 7.22 12.16
N GLY A 133 4.58 8.09 12.86
CA GLY A 133 4.52 8.23 14.31
C GLY A 133 3.09 8.49 14.81
N ARG A 134 2.39 9.46 14.21
CA ARG A 134 0.96 9.73 14.51
C ARG A 134 0.03 8.58 14.14
N CYS A 135 0.34 7.82 13.10
CA CYS A 135 -0.44 6.62 12.75
C CYS A 135 -0.32 5.55 13.83
N LEU A 136 0.90 5.29 14.30
CA LEU A 136 1.20 4.33 15.36
C LEU A 136 0.64 4.77 16.72
N ASP A 137 0.77 6.05 17.08
CA ASP A 137 0.18 6.61 18.30
C ASP A 137 -1.33 6.34 18.35
N ARG A 138 -2.06 6.69 17.30
CA ARG A 138 -3.49 6.40 17.21
C ARG A 138 -3.79 4.91 17.31
N LEU A 139 -3.01 4.08 16.62
CA LEU A 139 -3.19 2.62 16.63
C LEU A 139 -3.03 2.06 18.05
N PHE A 140 -1.91 2.34 18.71
CA PHE A 140 -1.61 1.78 20.01
C PHE A 140 -2.49 2.36 21.13
N THR A 141 -2.81 3.65 21.09
CA THR A 141 -3.79 4.26 22.00
C THR A 141 -5.17 3.60 21.85
N MET A 142 -5.61 3.38 20.60
CA MET A 142 -6.88 2.72 20.32
C MET A 142 -6.90 1.26 20.81
N LEU A 143 -5.76 0.59 20.84
CA LEU A 143 -5.61 -0.77 21.38
C LEU A 143 -5.56 -0.81 22.91
N GLY A 144 -5.53 0.34 23.59
CA GLY A 144 -5.55 0.45 25.04
C GLY A 144 -4.16 0.49 25.69
N HIS A 145 -3.10 0.70 24.92
CA HIS A 145 -1.75 0.91 25.44
C HIS A 145 -1.57 2.34 25.93
N ARG A 146 -0.62 2.54 26.86
CA ARG A 146 -0.15 3.87 27.25
C ARG A 146 0.93 4.31 26.27
N VAL A 147 0.64 5.33 25.47
CA VAL A 147 1.61 5.86 24.50
C VAL A 147 2.32 7.07 25.06
N LEU A 148 3.63 7.10 24.92
CA LEU A 148 4.53 8.22 25.22
C LEU A 148 5.17 8.64 23.90
N VAL A 149 5.18 9.95 23.63
CA VAL A 149 5.74 10.51 22.39
C VAL A 149 6.92 11.39 22.72
N ALA A 150 8.02 11.24 21.99
CA ALA A 150 9.11 12.19 21.95
C ALA A 150 9.40 12.60 20.50
N ASP A 151 9.60 13.89 20.29
CA ASP A 151 9.97 14.50 19.01
C ASP A 151 10.81 15.75 19.30
N LEU A 152 11.27 16.43 18.26
CA LEU A 152 12.14 17.62 18.39
C LEU A 152 11.55 18.75 19.21
N ASP A 153 10.22 18.83 19.27
CA ASP A 153 9.44 19.90 19.94
C ASP A 153 8.73 19.44 21.22
N THR A 154 9.02 18.23 21.72
CA THR A 154 8.41 17.73 22.97
C THR A 154 9.25 18.10 24.19
N GLU A 155 8.57 18.28 25.35
CA GLU A 155 9.24 18.56 26.63
C GLU A 155 10.08 17.35 27.12
N ARG A 156 9.58 16.14 26.88
CA ARG A 156 10.26 14.90 27.26
C ARG A 156 11.15 14.43 26.14
N THR A 157 12.37 14.05 26.49
CA THR A 157 13.36 13.52 25.54
C THR A 157 13.13 12.03 25.23
N GLY A 158 13.65 11.58 24.11
CA GLY A 158 13.60 10.17 23.71
C GLY A 158 14.14 9.22 24.77
N PRO A 159 15.36 9.44 25.32
CA PRO A 159 15.91 8.60 26.38
C PRO A 159 15.07 8.57 27.69
N GLU A 160 14.38 9.67 28.03
CA GLU A 160 13.52 9.71 29.21
C GLU A 160 12.31 8.78 29.05
N ILE A 161 11.63 8.83 27.90
CA ILE A 161 10.45 7.97 27.69
C ILE A 161 10.84 6.51 27.42
N ALA A 162 12.02 6.26 26.82
CA ALA A 162 12.52 4.91 26.57
C ALA A 162 12.76 4.12 27.87
N ARG A 163 13.24 4.78 28.94
CA ARG A 163 13.46 4.14 30.26
C ARG A 163 12.16 3.65 30.91
N GLU A 164 11.03 4.24 30.59
CA GLU A 164 9.73 3.88 31.15
C GLU A 164 8.98 2.84 30.32
N ALA A 165 9.38 2.68 29.05
CA ALA A 165 8.61 1.93 28.08
C ALA A 165 8.89 0.41 28.11
N ASP A 166 7.85 -0.36 27.83
CA ASP A 166 7.96 -1.78 27.54
C ASP A 166 8.34 -2.01 26.07
N VAL A 167 7.91 -1.10 25.19
CA VAL A 167 8.22 -1.12 23.77
C VAL A 167 8.68 0.27 23.33
N VAL A 168 9.78 0.35 22.63
CA VAL A 168 10.34 1.60 22.07
C VAL A 168 10.34 1.50 20.55
N ILE A 169 9.72 2.45 19.88
CA ILE A 169 9.57 2.48 18.42
C ILE A 169 10.31 3.70 17.86
N ILE A 170 11.28 3.46 16.99
CA ILE A 170 12.01 4.50 16.26
C ILE A 170 11.23 4.79 14.97
N ALA A 171 10.61 5.98 14.91
CA ALA A 171 9.72 6.42 13.81
C ALA A 171 10.19 7.73 13.18
N VAL A 172 11.50 7.93 13.11
CA VAL A 172 12.16 9.09 12.51
C VAL A 172 12.49 8.86 11.02
N SER A 173 13.04 9.89 10.35
CA SER A 173 13.50 9.75 8.97
C SER A 173 14.62 8.71 8.83
N ILE A 174 14.79 8.13 7.64
CA ILE A 174 15.82 7.10 7.38
C ILE A 174 17.21 7.64 7.72
N GLU A 175 17.50 8.88 7.34
CA GLU A 175 18.81 9.53 7.57
C GLU A 175 19.14 9.67 9.06
N SER A 176 18.13 9.93 9.90
CA SER A 176 18.32 10.14 11.34
C SER A 176 18.26 8.82 12.13
N THR A 177 17.81 7.74 11.52
CA THR A 177 17.49 6.49 12.22
C THR A 177 18.69 5.92 12.98
N LEU A 178 19.85 5.85 12.36
CA LEU A 178 21.04 5.24 12.98
C LEU A 178 21.58 6.07 14.17
N GLU A 179 21.53 7.40 14.05
CA GLU A 179 21.92 8.30 15.12
C GLU A 179 20.97 8.18 16.31
N VAL A 180 19.67 8.24 16.05
CA VAL A 180 18.63 8.10 17.07
C VAL A 180 18.66 6.73 17.74
N ILE A 181 18.91 5.65 17.01
CA ILE A 181 19.08 4.31 17.60
C ILE A 181 20.25 4.30 18.57
N ARG A 182 21.39 4.88 18.23
CA ARG A 182 22.56 4.94 19.12
C ARG A 182 22.32 5.77 20.37
N GLU A 183 21.52 6.82 20.29
CA GLU A 183 21.11 7.64 21.42
C GLU A 183 20.10 6.90 22.34
N ILE A 184 19.11 6.27 21.75
CA ILE A 184 17.97 5.68 22.47
C ILE A 184 18.29 4.28 23.03
N GLY A 185 19.01 3.47 22.27
CA GLY A 185 19.31 2.08 22.59
C GLY A 185 19.82 1.85 24.02
N PRO A 186 20.81 2.65 24.51
CA PRO A 186 21.32 2.50 25.89
C PRO A 186 20.28 2.82 26.98
N ALA A 187 19.21 3.54 26.64
CA ALA A 187 18.12 3.88 27.58
C ALA A 187 17.03 2.82 27.64
N CYS A 188 16.98 1.89 26.68
CA CYS A 188 16.00 0.80 26.68
C CYS A 188 16.26 -0.17 27.84
N ARG A 189 15.20 -0.61 28.50
CA ARG A 189 15.30 -1.62 29.57
C ARG A 189 15.66 -2.99 28.97
N PRO A 190 16.43 -3.82 29.69
CA PRO A 190 16.83 -5.14 29.20
C PRO A 190 15.67 -6.08 28.84
N ASP A 191 14.53 -5.91 29.51
CA ASP A 191 13.31 -6.70 29.35
C ASP A 191 12.33 -6.09 28.30
N SER A 192 12.67 -4.96 27.68
CA SER A 192 11.85 -4.26 26.71
C SER A 192 12.08 -4.76 25.28
N LEU A 193 11.31 -4.20 24.34
CA LEU A 193 11.43 -4.42 22.89
C LEU A 193 11.78 -3.11 22.20
N LEU A 194 12.84 -3.10 21.39
CA LEU A 194 13.23 -2.00 20.51
C LEU A 194 12.85 -2.33 19.08
N ILE A 195 12.14 -1.41 18.42
CA ILE A 195 11.62 -1.55 17.06
C ILE A 195 12.01 -0.33 16.23
N ASP A 196 12.36 -0.52 14.97
CA ASP A 196 12.37 0.53 13.95
C ASP A 196 11.26 0.29 12.91
N ILE A 197 10.91 1.33 12.13
CA ILE A 197 9.90 1.24 11.06
C ILE A 197 10.41 1.71 9.70
N THR A 198 11.70 1.79 9.52
CA THR A 198 12.32 2.31 8.29
C THR A 198 12.14 1.37 7.09
N SER A 199 12.43 1.89 5.89
CA SER A 199 12.32 1.11 4.65
C SER A 199 13.53 0.23 4.35
N ILE A 200 14.61 0.32 5.14
CA ILE A 200 15.78 -0.56 5.11
C ILE A 200 15.89 -1.29 6.44
N LYS A 201 16.50 -2.48 6.46
CA LYS A 201 16.51 -3.31 7.68
C LYS A 201 17.91 -3.68 8.16
N GLN A 202 18.86 -3.89 7.26
CA GLN A 202 20.14 -4.42 7.67
C GLN A 202 20.86 -3.49 8.66
N GLU A 203 21.14 -2.26 8.25
CA GLU A 203 21.85 -1.30 9.11
C GLU A 203 21.07 -0.92 10.39
N PRO A 204 19.75 -0.64 10.35
CA PRO A 204 18.99 -0.33 11.56
C PRO A 204 18.94 -1.49 12.57
N VAL A 205 18.75 -2.73 12.11
CA VAL A 205 18.73 -3.90 13.01
C VAL A 205 20.10 -4.13 13.64
N GLU A 206 21.18 -4.04 12.86
CA GLU A 206 22.55 -4.12 13.38
C GLU A 206 22.82 -3.02 14.43
N ALA A 207 22.45 -1.78 14.14
CA ALA A 207 22.61 -0.66 15.09
C ALA A 207 21.80 -0.86 16.38
N MET A 208 20.56 -1.37 16.30
CA MET A 208 19.74 -1.68 17.48
C MET A 208 20.38 -2.79 18.32
N LEU A 209 20.94 -3.82 17.69
CA LEU A 209 21.62 -4.93 18.36
C LEU A 209 22.88 -4.46 19.09
N GLU A 210 23.63 -3.54 18.51
CA GLU A 210 24.84 -2.96 19.09
C GLU A 210 24.53 -1.98 20.23
N ALA A 211 23.50 -1.13 20.05
CA ALA A 211 23.20 -0.05 20.97
C ALA A 211 22.40 -0.48 22.21
N SER A 212 21.73 -1.65 22.20
CA SER A 212 20.85 -2.08 23.27
C SER A 212 21.16 -3.49 23.78
N ALA A 213 20.62 -3.85 24.95
CA ALA A 213 20.65 -5.21 25.48
C ALA A 213 19.27 -5.89 25.42
N CYS A 214 18.23 -5.17 25.02
CA CYS A 214 16.83 -5.63 24.98
C CYS A 214 16.52 -6.50 23.74
N SER A 215 15.28 -6.96 23.63
CA SER A 215 14.79 -7.59 22.40
C SER A 215 14.76 -6.60 21.24
N VAL A 216 15.06 -7.05 20.03
CA VAL A 216 15.15 -6.23 18.82
C VAL A 216 14.35 -6.89 17.70
N ILE A 217 13.41 -6.15 17.12
CA ILE A 217 12.68 -6.54 15.92
C ILE A 217 12.65 -5.35 14.96
N GLY A 218 13.30 -5.47 13.81
CA GLY A 218 13.10 -4.52 12.72
C GLY A 218 11.72 -4.70 12.12
N THR A 219 11.05 -3.60 11.75
CA THR A 219 9.76 -3.66 11.06
C THR A 219 9.75 -2.75 9.85
N HIS A 220 8.96 -3.10 8.84
CA HIS A 220 8.73 -2.23 7.68
C HIS A 220 7.26 -2.29 7.27
N PRO A 221 6.44 -1.31 7.64
CA PRO A 221 5.11 -1.12 7.07
C PRO A 221 5.22 -0.82 5.57
N LEU A 222 4.71 -1.70 4.69
CA LEU A 222 4.73 -1.49 3.24
C LEU A 222 3.60 -0.55 2.79
N PHE A 223 3.35 0.49 3.58
CA PHE A 223 2.30 1.48 3.36
C PHE A 223 2.65 2.81 4.03
N GLY A 224 2.09 3.89 3.47
CA GLY A 224 2.27 5.24 4.04
C GLY A 224 1.20 5.62 5.06
N PRO A 225 1.36 6.78 5.73
CA PRO A 225 0.47 7.23 6.82
C PRO A 225 -0.94 7.65 6.38
N SER A 226 -1.17 7.84 5.09
CA SER A 226 -2.45 8.33 4.54
C SER A 226 -3.47 7.22 4.27
N LEU A 227 -3.34 6.07 4.92
CA LEU A 227 -4.25 4.95 4.75
C LEU A 227 -5.60 5.20 5.42
N HIS A 228 -6.66 4.78 4.74
CA HIS A 228 -8.01 4.72 5.32
C HIS A 228 -8.23 3.46 6.17
N SER A 229 -7.51 2.38 5.91
CA SER A 229 -7.65 1.09 6.60
C SER A 229 -6.35 0.30 6.59
N LEU A 230 -6.07 -0.42 7.68
CA LEU A 230 -4.96 -1.36 7.80
C LEU A 230 -5.30 -2.74 7.18
N GLN A 231 -6.57 -2.99 6.85
CA GLN A 231 -7.03 -4.28 6.37
C GLN A 231 -6.34 -4.71 5.06
N GLY A 232 -5.61 -5.84 5.14
CA GLY A 232 -4.89 -6.40 4.01
C GLY A 232 -3.56 -5.70 3.68
N GLN A 233 -3.20 -4.65 4.43
CA GLN A 233 -1.88 -4.04 4.30
C GLN A 233 -0.81 -4.99 4.83
N ARG A 234 0.42 -4.83 4.33
CA ARG A 234 1.53 -5.70 4.67
C ARG A 234 2.53 -5.00 5.56
N ILE A 235 3.10 -5.75 6.51
CA ILE A 235 4.24 -5.33 7.31
C ILE A 235 5.26 -6.45 7.37
N VAL A 236 6.53 -6.11 7.18
CA VAL A 236 7.63 -7.07 7.32
C VAL A 236 8.17 -6.99 8.74
N LEU A 237 8.45 -8.14 9.33
CA LEU A 237 9.11 -8.31 10.63
C LEU A 237 10.47 -8.96 10.38
N THR A 238 11.52 -8.38 10.93
CA THR A 238 12.90 -8.90 10.86
C THR A 238 13.45 -9.07 12.27
N PRO A 239 13.18 -10.22 12.94
CA PRO A 239 13.67 -10.47 14.28
C PRO A 239 15.20 -10.48 14.33
N GLY A 240 15.79 -9.67 15.21
CA GLY A 240 17.23 -9.65 15.45
C GLY A 240 17.61 -10.46 16.70
N ARG A 241 17.17 -10.01 17.88
CA ARG A 241 17.43 -10.67 19.17
C ARG A 241 16.12 -10.71 19.98
N LEU A 242 15.83 -11.85 20.58
CA LEU A 242 14.70 -12.02 21.50
C LEU A 242 15.28 -12.49 22.85
N VAL A 243 15.00 -11.75 23.92
CA VAL A 243 15.49 -12.00 25.27
C VAL A 243 14.37 -11.85 26.31
N GLY A 244 14.56 -12.47 27.47
CA GLY A 244 13.58 -12.44 28.56
C GLY A 244 12.42 -13.44 28.38
N ASP A 245 11.42 -13.35 29.28
CA ASP A 245 10.30 -14.29 29.32
C ASP A 245 9.12 -13.91 28.40
N THR A 246 9.14 -12.68 27.87
CA THR A 246 8.09 -12.21 26.95
C THR A 246 8.39 -12.64 25.53
N ASP A 247 7.47 -13.39 24.91
CA ASP A 247 7.52 -13.65 23.46
C ASP A 247 7.07 -12.40 22.69
N TRP A 248 8.04 -11.49 22.47
CA TRP A 248 7.79 -10.23 21.82
C TRP A 248 7.39 -10.39 20.35
N LEU A 249 7.87 -11.44 19.67
CA LEU A 249 7.52 -11.67 18.27
C LEU A 249 6.06 -12.10 18.14
N ALA A 250 5.61 -13.04 18.98
CA ALA A 250 4.20 -13.45 19.03
C ALA A 250 3.32 -12.27 19.48
N TRP A 251 3.69 -11.54 20.54
CA TRP A 251 2.93 -10.38 21.01
C TRP A 251 2.71 -9.33 19.93
N LEU A 252 3.77 -8.93 19.23
CA LEU A 252 3.70 -7.94 18.15
C LEU A 252 2.91 -8.49 16.95
N GLY A 253 3.20 -9.72 16.55
CA GLY A 253 2.58 -10.37 15.41
C GLY A 253 1.07 -10.56 15.61
N ASP A 254 0.64 -11.11 16.72
CA ASP A 254 -0.78 -11.34 17.02
C ASP A 254 -1.57 -10.03 17.05
N MET A 255 -0.99 -8.99 17.66
CA MET A 255 -1.61 -7.67 17.74
C MET A 255 -1.77 -7.05 16.35
N LEU A 256 -0.73 -7.07 15.52
CA LEU A 256 -0.77 -6.51 14.16
C LEU A 256 -1.71 -7.31 13.24
N ALA A 257 -1.70 -8.64 13.35
CA ALA A 257 -2.63 -9.51 12.62
C ALA A 257 -4.09 -9.25 13.06
N ALA A 258 -4.33 -9.03 14.35
CA ALA A 258 -5.65 -8.65 14.86
C ALA A 258 -6.15 -7.32 14.31
N CYS A 259 -5.25 -6.41 13.94
CA CYS A 259 -5.57 -5.17 13.23
C CYS A 259 -5.80 -5.37 11.72
N GLY A 260 -5.67 -6.60 11.23
CA GLY A 260 -5.90 -6.97 9.83
C GLY A 260 -4.71 -6.82 8.90
N LEU A 261 -3.51 -6.63 9.46
CA LEU A 261 -2.27 -6.63 8.71
C LEU A 261 -1.88 -8.05 8.27
N THR A 262 -1.27 -8.15 7.11
CA THR A 262 -0.62 -9.37 6.65
C THR A 262 0.86 -9.30 7.04
N LEU A 263 1.29 -10.23 7.87
CA LEU A 263 2.65 -10.29 8.37
C LEU A 263 3.54 -11.08 7.42
N LEU A 264 4.75 -10.57 7.21
CA LEU A 264 5.83 -11.24 6.47
C LEU A 264 7.04 -11.28 7.39
N GLU A 265 7.56 -12.45 7.68
CA GLU A 265 8.81 -12.60 8.42
C GLU A 265 9.97 -12.78 7.42
N SER A 266 11.09 -12.11 7.67
CA SER A 266 12.27 -12.13 6.80
C SER A 266 13.55 -11.90 7.61
N THR A 267 14.70 -12.19 7.01
CA THR A 267 15.97 -11.67 7.51
C THR A 267 16.17 -10.22 7.04
N PRO A 268 16.94 -9.39 7.76
CA PRO A 268 17.24 -8.03 7.30
C PRO A 268 17.84 -7.98 5.89
N ALA A 269 18.78 -8.87 5.57
CA ALA A 269 19.43 -8.92 4.26
C ALA A 269 18.47 -9.35 3.13
N ASP A 270 17.60 -10.34 3.37
CA ASP A 270 16.60 -10.78 2.40
C ASP A 270 15.55 -9.69 2.16
N HIS A 271 15.15 -8.99 3.25
CA HIS A 271 14.28 -7.83 3.14
C HIS A 271 14.87 -6.77 2.21
N ASP A 272 16.12 -6.34 2.43
CA ASP A 272 16.73 -5.26 1.64
C ASP A 272 16.97 -5.67 0.19
N ARG A 273 17.25 -6.97 -0.08
CA ARG A 273 17.25 -7.50 -1.46
C ARG A 273 15.88 -7.45 -2.12
N ALA A 274 14.82 -7.79 -1.40
CA ALA A 274 13.46 -7.71 -1.92
C ALA A 274 13.05 -6.25 -2.19
N MET A 275 13.38 -5.33 -1.28
CA MET A 275 13.08 -3.90 -1.41
C MET A 275 13.88 -3.23 -2.52
N ALA A 276 15.04 -3.75 -2.90
CA ALA A 276 15.76 -3.30 -4.08
C ALA A 276 14.92 -3.45 -5.36
N ILE A 277 14.07 -4.47 -5.45
CA ILE A 277 13.15 -4.67 -6.59
C ILE A 277 11.83 -3.94 -6.33
N VAL A 278 11.21 -4.15 -5.16
CA VAL A 278 9.85 -3.65 -4.86
C VAL A 278 9.82 -2.13 -4.73
N GLN A 279 10.89 -1.52 -4.22
CA GLN A 279 10.98 -0.07 -4.02
C GLN A 279 11.96 0.56 -5.01
N VAL A 280 13.26 0.23 -4.97
CA VAL A 280 14.27 0.95 -5.77
C VAL A 280 13.99 0.83 -7.26
N LEU A 281 13.80 -0.37 -7.81
CA LEU A 281 13.51 -0.54 -9.24
C LEU A 281 12.20 0.16 -9.64
N THR A 282 11.16 0.02 -8.83
CA THR A 282 9.84 0.62 -9.12
C THR A 282 9.90 2.15 -9.10
N HIS A 283 10.55 2.76 -8.12
CA HIS A 283 10.68 4.21 -8.02
C HIS A 283 11.57 4.73 -9.15
N TYR A 284 12.76 4.16 -9.32
CA TYR A 284 13.72 4.55 -10.36
C TYR A 284 13.13 4.48 -11.77
N SER A 285 12.43 3.39 -12.11
CA SER A 285 11.76 3.27 -13.42
C SER A 285 10.69 4.33 -13.63
N THR A 286 9.89 4.62 -12.60
CA THR A 286 8.86 5.67 -12.62
C THR A 286 9.48 7.07 -12.79
N GLU A 287 10.61 7.32 -12.12
CA GLU A 287 11.35 8.58 -12.22
C GLU A 287 11.99 8.75 -13.60
N VAL A 288 12.59 7.68 -14.14
CA VAL A 288 13.12 7.70 -15.52
C VAL A 288 12.00 7.98 -16.52
N LEU A 289 10.83 7.36 -16.39
CA LEU A 289 9.69 7.61 -17.24
C LEU A 289 9.24 9.07 -17.16
N GLY A 290 8.99 9.58 -15.96
CA GLY A 290 8.58 10.98 -15.75
C GLY A 290 9.62 11.97 -16.27
N ARG A 291 10.92 11.72 -16.05
CA ARG A 291 12.01 12.53 -16.57
C ARG A 291 12.10 12.48 -18.10
N THR A 292 11.84 11.33 -18.70
CA THR A 292 11.80 11.17 -20.16
C THR A 292 10.67 12.00 -20.76
N MET A 293 9.46 11.91 -20.21
CA MET A 293 8.31 12.72 -20.63
C MET A 293 8.63 14.22 -20.55
N GLN A 294 9.25 14.66 -19.47
CA GLN A 294 9.66 16.06 -19.31
C GLN A 294 10.66 16.49 -20.38
N LYS A 295 11.66 15.64 -20.69
CA LYS A 295 12.67 15.95 -21.73
C LYS A 295 12.10 15.99 -23.14
N LEU A 296 11.05 15.24 -23.40
CA LEU A 296 10.34 15.25 -24.69
C LEU A 296 9.44 16.49 -24.84
N ASP A 297 9.30 17.30 -23.77
CA ASP A 297 8.55 18.56 -23.74
C ASP A 297 7.10 18.41 -24.23
N VAL A 298 6.47 17.30 -23.87
CA VAL A 298 5.08 17.02 -24.25
C VAL A 298 4.10 17.55 -23.19
N SER A 299 3.01 18.14 -23.65
CA SER A 299 1.91 18.53 -22.77
C SER A 299 1.13 17.29 -22.30
N VAL A 300 1.01 17.11 -20.97
CA VAL A 300 0.19 16.05 -20.37
C VAL A 300 -1.27 16.15 -20.86
N GLN A 301 -1.81 17.35 -21.00
CA GLN A 301 -3.18 17.58 -21.48
C GLN A 301 -3.35 17.12 -22.93
N GLU A 302 -2.33 17.30 -23.75
CA GLU A 302 -2.35 16.84 -25.13
C GLU A 302 -2.30 15.31 -25.22
N THR A 303 -1.42 14.67 -24.45
CA THR A 303 -1.32 13.19 -24.43
C THR A 303 -2.62 12.55 -23.92
N LEU A 304 -3.31 13.18 -22.97
CA LEU A 304 -4.60 12.70 -22.46
C LEU A 304 -5.70 12.67 -23.54
N ARG A 305 -5.62 13.50 -24.59
CA ARG A 305 -6.57 13.45 -25.73
C ARG A 305 -6.42 12.18 -26.57
N PHE A 306 -5.26 11.56 -26.55
CA PHE A 306 -4.94 10.32 -27.27
C PHE A 306 -4.76 9.13 -26.33
N THR A 307 -5.30 9.22 -25.12
CA THR A 307 -5.06 8.24 -24.06
C THR A 307 -5.67 6.88 -24.38
N SER A 308 -4.91 5.82 -24.08
CA SER A 308 -5.48 4.50 -23.84
C SER A 308 -5.65 4.28 -22.33
N PRO A 309 -6.53 3.38 -21.88
CA PRO A 309 -6.67 3.09 -20.45
C PRO A 309 -5.36 2.67 -19.77
N ILE A 310 -4.50 1.92 -20.48
CA ILE A 310 -3.18 1.49 -19.98
C ILE A 310 -2.26 2.71 -19.80
N TYR A 311 -2.16 3.58 -20.82
CA TYR A 311 -1.38 4.82 -20.73
C TYR A 311 -1.89 5.72 -19.60
N HIS A 312 -3.21 5.84 -19.44
CA HIS A 312 -3.81 6.64 -18.38
C HIS A 312 -3.42 6.12 -16.98
N MET A 313 -3.43 4.80 -16.80
CA MET A 313 -3.00 4.18 -15.53
C MET A 313 -1.52 4.45 -15.24
N GLU A 314 -0.65 4.28 -16.22
CA GLU A 314 0.78 4.58 -16.14
C GLU A 314 1.03 6.05 -15.76
N LEU A 315 0.35 6.96 -16.46
CA LEU A 315 0.43 8.40 -16.19
C LEU A 315 -0.02 8.77 -14.78
N LEU A 316 -1.12 8.17 -14.29
CA LEU A 316 -1.63 8.40 -12.94
C LEU A 316 -0.61 7.91 -11.88
N MET A 317 0.02 6.75 -12.09
CA MET A 317 1.01 6.22 -11.16
C MET A 317 2.27 7.09 -11.17
N THR A 318 2.74 7.50 -12.34
CA THR A 318 3.89 8.39 -12.49
C THR A 318 3.63 9.75 -11.82
N ALA A 319 2.51 10.40 -12.14
CA ALA A 319 2.18 11.69 -11.56
C ALA A 319 1.98 11.61 -10.03
N ARG A 320 1.37 10.53 -9.52
CA ARG A 320 1.22 10.28 -8.10
C ARG A 320 2.56 10.19 -7.38
N HIS A 321 3.56 9.57 -7.99
CA HIS A 321 4.92 9.47 -7.44
C HIS A 321 5.50 10.87 -7.21
N PHE A 322 5.49 11.73 -8.23
CA PHE A 322 6.01 13.10 -8.14
C PHE A 322 5.15 14.08 -7.31
N ALA A 323 3.97 13.68 -6.89
CA ALA A 323 3.14 14.45 -5.96
C ALA A 323 3.50 14.21 -4.48
N GLN A 324 4.48 13.35 -4.20
CA GLN A 324 4.92 13.02 -2.85
C GLN A 324 6.30 13.65 -2.54
N SER A 325 6.87 13.32 -1.37
CA SER A 325 8.14 13.88 -0.92
C SER A 325 9.33 13.31 -1.71
N ALA A 326 10.08 14.18 -2.38
CA ALA A 326 11.33 13.82 -3.03
C ALA A 326 12.38 13.30 -2.03
N ASP A 327 12.45 13.89 -0.84
CA ASP A 327 13.40 13.47 0.20
C ASP A 327 13.12 12.03 0.67
N LEU A 328 11.84 11.67 0.81
CA LEU A 328 11.47 10.30 1.19
C LEU A 328 11.95 9.27 0.15
N TYR A 329 11.73 9.54 -1.13
CA TYR A 329 12.15 8.63 -2.20
C TYR A 329 13.67 8.57 -2.33
N ALA A 330 14.34 9.72 -2.26
CA ALA A 330 15.80 9.78 -2.24
C ALA A 330 16.38 8.93 -1.10
N SER A 331 15.81 9.04 0.11
CA SER A 331 16.24 8.27 1.27
C SER A 331 16.05 6.76 1.07
N ILE A 332 14.91 6.33 0.54
CA ILE A 332 14.61 4.91 0.26
C ILE A 332 15.60 4.33 -0.75
N GLU A 333 15.81 5.04 -1.86
CA GLU A 333 16.64 4.55 -2.96
C GLU A 333 18.13 4.61 -2.63
N MET A 334 18.60 5.73 -2.08
CA MET A 334 20.03 5.94 -1.80
C MET A 334 20.52 5.11 -0.61
N SER A 335 19.63 4.69 0.30
CA SER A 335 20.03 3.89 1.47
C SER A 335 19.97 2.38 1.23
N ASN A 336 19.36 1.91 0.14
CA ASN A 336 19.33 0.47 -0.12
C ASN A 336 20.71 -0.02 -0.59
N PRO A 337 21.32 -1.03 0.07
CA PRO A 337 22.66 -1.52 -0.28
C PRO A 337 22.75 -2.16 -1.67
N ASN A 338 21.63 -2.56 -2.27
CA ASN A 338 21.59 -3.19 -3.59
C ASN A 338 21.23 -2.24 -4.75
N ARG A 339 21.11 -0.92 -4.50
CA ARG A 339 20.67 0.08 -5.48
C ARG A 339 21.51 0.12 -6.75
N ASP A 340 22.84 0.07 -6.61
CA ASP A 340 23.77 0.21 -7.74
C ASP A 340 23.59 -0.91 -8.76
N ARG A 341 23.38 -2.14 -8.28
CA ARG A 341 23.09 -3.30 -9.13
C ARG A 341 21.79 -3.11 -9.88
N VAL A 342 20.73 -2.71 -9.19
CA VAL A 342 19.40 -2.50 -9.80
C VAL A 342 19.45 -1.44 -10.91
N MET A 343 20.08 -0.30 -10.64
CA MET A 343 20.21 0.78 -11.62
C MET A 343 21.09 0.37 -12.82
N GLN A 344 22.12 -0.45 -12.59
CA GLN A 344 22.95 -0.95 -13.68
C GLN A 344 22.17 -1.91 -14.57
N GLU A 345 21.43 -2.88 -14.02
CA GLU A 345 20.66 -3.84 -14.80
C GLU A 345 19.50 -3.16 -15.55
N PHE A 346 18.89 -2.13 -14.97
CA PHE A 346 17.90 -1.33 -15.68
C PHE A 346 18.49 -0.64 -16.92
N ARG A 347 19.69 -0.06 -16.80
CA ARG A 347 20.36 0.56 -17.94
C ARG A 347 20.73 -0.45 -19.02
N ASN A 348 21.28 -1.61 -18.61
CA ASN A 348 21.62 -2.69 -19.54
C ASN A 348 20.39 -3.14 -20.34
N ALA A 349 19.27 -3.42 -19.67
CA ALA A 349 18.03 -3.82 -20.31
C ALA A 349 17.47 -2.71 -21.27
N ALA A 350 17.60 -1.44 -20.88
CA ALA A 350 17.20 -0.33 -21.73
C ALA A 350 18.08 -0.23 -22.99
N GLU A 351 19.37 -0.46 -22.89
CA GLU A 351 20.32 -0.47 -24.01
C GLU A 351 20.03 -1.65 -24.97
N GLU A 352 19.82 -2.86 -24.45
CA GLU A 352 19.47 -4.05 -25.26
C GLU A 352 18.19 -3.81 -26.09
N LEU A 353 17.16 -3.27 -25.47
CA LEU A 353 15.92 -2.93 -26.16
C LEU A 353 16.12 -1.78 -27.19
N HIS A 354 16.92 -0.78 -26.82
CA HIS A 354 17.25 0.34 -27.72
C HIS A 354 17.92 -0.17 -28.99
N ASP A 355 18.91 -1.05 -28.86
CA ASP A 355 19.67 -1.59 -30.00
C ASP A 355 18.76 -2.40 -30.94
N ALA A 356 17.95 -3.30 -30.40
CA ALA A 356 17.00 -4.08 -31.19
C ALA A 356 15.98 -3.19 -31.93
N ILE A 357 15.46 -2.14 -31.28
CA ILE A 357 14.46 -1.23 -31.87
C ILE A 357 15.12 -0.31 -32.91
N SER A 358 16.27 0.28 -32.60
CA SER A 358 16.94 1.28 -33.47
C SER A 358 17.47 0.68 -34.77
N THR A 359 17.91 -0.60 -34.72
CA THR A 359 18.36 -1.35 -35.89
C THR A 359 17.21 -2.04 -36.64
N GLY A 360 16.01 -2.07 -36.09
CA GLY A 360 14.85 -2.77 -36.65
C GLY A 360 14.99 -4.30 -36.59
N ASP A 361 15.84 -4.83 -35.69
CA ASP A 361 16.07 -6.27 -35.51
C ASP A 361 14.91 -6.93 -34.78
N ARG A 362 13.95 -7.41 -35.57
CA ARG A 362 12.75 -8.08 -35.05
C ARG A 362 13.04 -9.44 -34.39
N GLU A 363 14.12 -10.09 -34.77
CA GLU A 363 14.48 -11.40 -34.22
C GLU A 363 15.02 -11.24 -32.80
N SER A 364 15.97 -10.34 -32.60
CA SER A 364 16.46 -9.97 -31.26
C SER A 364 15.34 -9.44 -30.37
N PHE A 365 14.47 -8.59 -30.87
CA PHE A 365 13.33 -8.09 -30.12
C PHE A 365 12.39 -9.22 -29.63
N ARG A 366 12.09 -10.20 -30.51
CA ARG A 366 11.24 -11.35 -30.13
C ARG A 366 11.92 -12.26 -29.11
N SER A 367 13.24 -12.44 -29.21
CA SER A 367 14.00 -13.24 -28.26
C SER A 367 13.93 -12.61 -26.85
N LEU A 368 14.25 -11.33 -26.74
CA LEU A 368 14.15 -10.59 -25.49
C LEU A 368 12.73 -10.65 -24.89
N PHE A 369 11.71 -10.50 -25.74
CA PHE A 369 10.32 -10.58 -25.31
C PHE A 369 9.96 -11.97 -24.76
N ALA A 370 10.37 -13.04 -25.46
CA ALA A 370 10.11 -14.42 -25.05
C ALA A 370 10.83 -14.79 -23.75
N GLU A 371 12.04 -14.28 -23.53
CA GLU A 371 12.77 -14.47 -22.27
C GLU A 371 12.01 -13.85 -21.09
N VAL A 372 11.50 -12.63 -21.24
CA VAL A 372 10.71 -11.94 -20.22
C VAL A 372 9.34 -12.62 -20.01
N GLU A 373 8.69 -13.08 -21.09
CA GLU A 373 7.44 -13.85 -21.00
C GLU A 373 7.65 -15.13 -20.20
N SER A 374 8.75 -15.87 -20.47
CA SER A 374 9.13 -17.07 -19.74
C SER A 374 9.41 -16.79 -18.25
N PHE A 375 10.02 -15.65 -17.94
CA PHE A 375 10.29 -15.21 -16.57
C PHE A 375 8.98 -15.00 -15.78
N PHE A 376 7.98 -14.36 -16.39
CA PHE A 376 6.69 -14.15 -15.73
C PHE A 376 5.82 -15.41 -15.65
N GLY A 377 5.94 -16.33 -16.63
CA GLY A 377 5.25 -17.61 -16.63
C GLY A 377 3.74 -17.48 -16.38
N GLU A 378 3.22 -18.32 -15.47
CA GLU A 378 1.78 -18.34 -15.12
C GLU A 378 1.25 -17.03 -14.52
N PHE A 379 2.13 -16.20 -13.96
CA PHE A 379 1.72 -14.91 -13.42
C PHE A 379 1.16 -13.98 -14.51
N SER A 380 1.59 -14.13 -15.77
CA SER A 380 1.10 -13.34 -16.90
C SER A 380 -0.42 -13.42 -17.07
N GLN A 381 -1.01 -14.60 -16.89
CA GLN A 381 -2.46 -14.78 -16.97
C GLN A 381 -3.18 -14.07 -15.81
N THR A 382 -2.68 -14.23 -14.59
CA THR A 382 -3.19 -13.53 -13.41
C THR A 382 -3.09 -12.01 -13.58
N ALA A 383 -1.99 -11.52 -14.15
CA ALA A 383 -1.77 -10.11 -14.40
C ALA A 383 -2.78 -9.56 -15.42
N LEU A 384 -3.08 -10.29 -16.50
CA LEU A 384 -4.11 -9.91 -17.48
C LEU A 384 -5.49 -9.78 -16.83
N GLU A 385 -5.90 -10.75 -16.01
CA GLU A 385 -7.19 -10.72 -15.33
C GLU A 385 -7.32 -9.54 -14.36
N GLN A 386 -6.30 -9.34 -13.52
CA GLN A 386 -6.32 -8.26 -12.52
C GLN A 386 -6.21 -6.87 -13.16
N SER A 387 -5.35 -6.71 -14.17
CA SER A 387 -5.22 -5.43 -14.88
C SER A 387 -6.45 -5.08 -15.69
N SER A 388 -7.10 -6.05 -16.33
CA SER A 388 -8.37 -5.82 -17.04
C SER A 388 -9.45 -5.30 -16.08
N PHE A 389 -9.55 -5.87 -14.87
CA PHE A 389 -10.46 -5.36 -13.84
C PHE A 389 -10.18 -3.90 -13.46
N LEU A 390 -8.90 -3.53 -13.26
CA LEU A 390 -8.51 -2.15 -12.93
C LEU A 390 -8.78 -1.18 -14.09
N ILE A 391 -8.52 -1.61 -15.31
CA ILE A 391 -8.78 -0.86 -16.54
C ILE A 391 -10.26 -0.56 -16.69
N ASP A 392 -11.13 -1.55 -16.50
CA ASP A 392 -12.58 -1.35 -16.53
C ASP A 392 -13.06 -0.31 -15.51
N ARG A 393 -12.50 -0.35 -14.28
CA ARG A 393 -12.80 0.65 -13.24
C ARG A 393 -12.32 2.06 -13.59
N LEU A 394 -11.20 2.17 -14.31
CA LEU A 394 -10.67 3.45 -14.75
C LEU A 394 -11.53 4.08 -15.84
N VAL A 395 -12.00 3.28 -16.79
CA VAL A 395 -12.87 3.73 -17.89
C VAL A 395 -14.24 4.20 -17.37
N GLU A 396 -14.78 3.58 -16.33
CA GLU A 396 -16.05 3.99 -15.72
C GLU A 396 -16.05 5.38 -15.07
N ARG A 397 -14.86 5.95 -14.80
CA ARG A 397 -14.73 7.28 -14.17
C ARG A 397 -14.61 8.42 -15.18
N ASN A 398 -14.41 8.11 -16.45
CA ASN A 398 -14.30 9.07 -17.56
C ASN A 398 -15.59 9.11 -18.35
#